data_fe5202b82b19c7e1e114b1ea4cc6b1ba
#
_entry.id   fe5202b82b19c7e1e114b1ea4cc6b1ba
#
_cell.length_a   1.000
_cell.length_b   1.000
_cell.length_c   1.000
_cell.angle_alpha   90.00
_cell.angle_beta   90.00
_cell.angle_gamma   90.00
#
_symmetry.space_group_name_H-M   'P 1'
#
loop_
_entity.id
_entity.type
_entity.pdbx_description
1 polymer ?
#
loop_
_entity_poly.entity_id
_entity_poly.type
_entity_poly.pdbx_seq_one_letter_code
_entity_poly.pdbx_strand_id
1 'polypeptide(L)'
;MTLFERPKPQMGTQDDVVLRRVGGFVIDFVVVAVFGGLLTGALSLSPEGGSGVLALLLLLLLLYFFVFEGTYGKTPGKHLLGLVVVTQRGEPCEYREAAIRSALRVIDGLPGALYIVGLITIYLTDDRQRLGDLAADTVVVRAAERGERL
;
A
#
# COMPACT_ATOMS: atom_id res chain seq x y z
N MET A 1 2.61 -12.61 -14.90
CA MET A 1 1.78 -11.43 -14.63
C MET A 1 2.70 -10.22 -14.58
N THR A 2 2.42 -9.17 -15.35
CA THR A 2 3.25 -7.96 -15.35
C THR A 2 2.83 -7.01 -14.23
N LEU A 3 3.75 -6.15 -13.77
CA LEU A 3 3.47 -5.13 -12.77
C LEU A 3 2.34 -4.18 -13.24
N PHE A 4 2.28 -3.92 -14.53
CA PHE A 4 1.40 -2.93 -15.16
C PHE A 4 0.00 -3.46 -15.55
N GLU A 5 -0.31 -4.73 -15.25
CA GLU A 5 -1.65 -5.31 -15.47
C GLU A 5 -2.42 -5.34 -14.16
N ARG A 6 -3.72 -5.00 -14.20
CA ARG A 6 -4.63 -5.22 -13.07
C ARG A 6 -4.98 -6.71 -13.00
N PRO A 7 -4.65 -7.42 -11.90
CA PRO A 7 -5.01 -8.81 -11.74
C PRO A 7 -6.49 -8.97 -11.39
N LYS A 8 -7.03 -10.14 -11.66
CA LYS A 8 -8.35 -10.52 -11.13
C LYS A 8 -8.22 -10.77 -9.62
N PRO A 9 -9.16 -10.29 -8.80
CA PRO A 9 -9.15 -10.55 -7.37
C PRO A 9 -9.68 -11.95 -7.04
N GLN A 10 -9.08 -12.60 -6.04
CA GLN A 10 -9.64 -13.80 -5.40
C GLN A 10 -10.34 -13.36 -4.12
N MET A 11 -11.63 -13.07 -4.20
CA MET A 11 -12.42 -12.67 -3.03
C MET A 11 -12.48 -13.78 -1.99
N GLY A 12 -12.59 -13.40 -0.70
CA GLY A 12 -12.61 -14.37 0.41
C GLY A 12 -11.24 -14.81 0.90
N THR A 13 -10.13 -14.19 0.42
CA THR A 13 -8.76 -14.52 0.85
C THR A 13 -8.15 -13.52 1.84
N GLN A 14 -8.97 -12.66 2.44
CA GLN A 14 -8.52 -11.55 3.30
C GLN A 14 -7.74 -12.02 4.53
N ASP A 15 -8.12 -13.16 5.12
CA ASP A 15 -7.46 -13.73 6.30
C ASP A 15 -6.02 -14.20 6.00
N ASP A 16 -5.83 -14.77 4.82
CA ASP A 16 -4.55 -15.39 4.42
C ASP A 16 -3.49 -14.37 3.99
N VAL A 17 -3.86 -13.10 3.83
CA VAL A 17 -2.96 -12.11 3.22
C VAL A 17 -2.33 -11.15 4.23
N VAL A 18 -2.67 -11.21 5.53
CA VAL A 18 -2.20 -10.24 6.53
C VAL A 18 -0.67 -10.16 6.57
N LEU A 19 0.03 -11.30 6.71
CA LEU A 19 1.50 -11.33 6.73
C LEU A 19 2.10 -10.86 5.40
N ARG A 20 1.49 -11.23 4.28
CA ARG A 20 1.91 -10.78 2.94
C ARG A 20 1.74 -9.26 2.79
N ARG A 21 0.69 -8.66 3.38
CA ARG A 21 0.49 -7.20 3.38
C ARG A 21 1.61 -6.48 4.11
N VAL A 22 2.01 -7.01 5.29
CA VAL A 22 3.14 -6.46 6.04
C VAL A 22 4.43 -6.58 5.23
N GLY A 23 4.71 -7.75 4.68
CA GLY A 23 5.89 -7.97 3.81
C GLY A 23 5.90 -7.04 2.60
N GLY A 24 4.75 -6.88 1.91
CA GLY A 24 4.61 -5.96 0.78
C GLY A 24 4.89 -4.51 1.17
N PHE A 25 4.39 -4.09 2.32
CA PHE A 25 4.66 -2.75 2.85
C PHE A 25 6.15 -2.53 3.15
N VAL A 26 6.82 -3.52 3.76
CA VAL A 26 8.28 -3.44 4.03
C VAL A 26 9.07 -3.32 2.73
N ILE A 27 8.74 -4.11 1.70
CA ILE A 27 9.39 -4.01 0.38
C ILE A 27 9.18 -2.63 -0.22
N ASP A 28 7.93 -2.14 -0.23
CA ASP A 28 7.60 -0.82 -0.76
C ASP A 28 8.33 0.30 0.00
N PHE A 29 8.42 0.18 1.33
CA PHE A 29 9.15 1.14 2.16
C PHE A 29 10.64 1.17 1.81
N VAL A 30 11.28 0.02 1.63
CA VAL A 30 12.69 -0.07 1.21
C VAL A 30 12.88 0.57 -0.17
N VAL A 31 11.98 0.29 -1.11
CA VAL A 31 12.04 0.89 -2.46
C VAL A 31 11.98 2.42 -2.36
N VAL A 32 11.01 2.97 -1.64
CA VAL A 32 10.88 4.43 -1.49
C VAL A 32 12.05 5.03 -0.72
N ALA A 33 12.56 4.36 0.33
CA ALA A 33 13.70 4.83 1.10
C ALA A 33 14.98 4.89 0.25
N VAL A 34 15.24 3.90 -0.59
CA VAL A 34 16.40 3.89 -1.50
C VAL A 34 16.29 5.00 -2.53
N PHE A 35 15.16 5.07 -3.26
CA PHE A 35 14.98 6.11 -4.28
C PHE A 35 14.94 7.52 -3.68
N GLY A 36 14.29 7.69 -2.53
CA GLY A 36 14.25 8.96 -1.81
C GLY A 36 15.63 9.37 -1.30
N GLY A 37 16.42 8.42 -0.77
CA GLY A 37 17.79 8.67 -0.34
C GLY A 37 18.71 9.07 -1.50
N LEU A 38 18.59 8.42 -2.65
CA LEU A 38 19.32 8.78 -3.87
C LEU A 38 18.92 10.19 -4.36
N LEU A 39 17.63 10.50 -4.34
CA LEU A 39 17.13 11.81 -4.74
C LEU A 39 17.61 12.93 -3.80
N THR A 40 17.53 12.73 -2.51
CA THR A 40 18.01 13.72 -1.51
C THR A 40 19.51 13.92 -1.61
N GLY A 41 20.28 12.84 -1.84
CA GLY A 41 21.72 12.91 -2.09
C GLY A 41 22.04 13.65 -3.39
N ALA A 42 21.34 13.37 -4.49
CA ALA A 42 21.53 14.05 -5.77
C ALA A 42 21.20 15.55 -5.72
N LEU A 43 20.20 15.93 -4.89
CA LEU A 43 19.85 17.33 -4.66
C LEU A 43 20.73 18.02 -3.62
N SER A 44 21.75 17.33 -3.09
CA SER A 44 22.65 17.83 -2.02
C SER A 44 21.88 18.37 -0.80
N LEU A 45 20.72 17.77 -0.51
CA LEU A 45 19.93 18.15 0.67
C LEU A 45 20.61 17.59 1.91
N SER A 46 21.07 18.46 2.79
CA SER A 46 21.74 18.03 4.01
C SER A 46 20.75 17.34 4.96
N PRO A 47 21.16 16.24 5.63
CA PRO A 47 20.34 15.61 6.68
C PRO A 47 20.05 16.57 7.86
N GLU A 48 20.84 17.62 8.02
CA GLU A 48 20.67 18.66 9.06
C GLU A 48 19.43 19.54 8.81
N GLY A 49 18.94 19.61 7.56
CA GLY A 49 17.63 20.18 7.21
C GLY A 49 16.44 19.28 7.56
N GLY A 50 16.63 18.38 8.50
CA GLY A 50 15.82 17.22 8.95
C GLY A 50 14.32 17.20 8.64
N SER A 51 13.61 18.27 8.90
CA SER A 51 12.15 18.32 8.66
C SER A 51 11.78 18.38 7.16
N GLY A 52 12.57 19.06 6.34
CA GLY A 52 12.32 19.18 4.90
C GLY A 52 12.58 17.87 4.16
N VAL A 53 13.66 17.17 4.48
CA VAL A 53 13.97 15.85 3.92
C VAL A 53 12.91 14.83 4.31
N LEU A 54 12.52 14.82 5.60
CA LEU A 54 11.47 13.91 6.08
C LEU A 54 10.12 14.18 5.39
N ALA A 55 9.74 15.45 5.25
CA ALA A 55 8.51 15.84 4.55
C ALA A 55 8.54 15.40 3.06
N LEU A 56 9.69 15.55 2.39
CA LEU A 56 9.87 15.09 1.02
C LEU A 56 9.73 13.57 0.91
N LEU A 57 10.38 12.81 1.79
CA LEU A 57 10.29 11.36 1.81
C LEU A 57 8.85 10.88 2.07
N LEU A 58 8.14 11.52 2.99
CA LEU A 58 6.74 11.23 3.26
C LEU A 58 5.86 11.53 2.05
N LEU A 59 6.06 12.66 1.39
CA LEU A 59 5.34 13.03 0.17
C LEU A 59 5.59 12.00 -0.94
N LEU A 60 6.83 11.61 -1.17
CA LEU A 60 7.20 10.58 -2.15
C LEU A 60 6.53 9.24 -1.84
N LEU A 61 6.50 8.85 -0.56
CA LEU A 61 5.82 7.63 -0.11
C LEU A 61 4.32 7.68 -0.41
N LEU A 62 3.66 8.78 -0.08
CA LEU A 62 2.22 8.95 -0.32
C LEU A 62 1.89 8.95 -1.82
N LEU A 63 2.66 9.67 -2.63
CA LEU A 63 2.50 9.71 -4.09
C LEU A 63 2.75 8.33 -4.71
N TYR A 64 3.77 7.61 -4.25
CA TYR A 64 4.06 6.26 -4.70
C TYR A 64 2.85 5.34 -4.50
N PHE A 65 2.30 5.28 -3.30
CA PHE A 65 1.12 4.45 -3.03
C PHE A 65 -0.10 4.92 -3.80
N PHE A 66 -0.35 6.23 -3.85
CA PHE A 66 -1.47 6.81 -4.58
C PHE A 66 -1.46 6.42 -6.06
N VAL A 67 -0.33 6.63 -6.73
CA VAL A 67 -0.19 6.35 -8.16
C VAL A 67 -0.30 4.86 -8.44
N PHE A 68 0.44 4.01 -7.72
CA PHE A 68 0.44 2.58 -7.99
C PHE A 68 -0.89 1.89 -7.63
N GLU A 69 -1.50 2.23 -6.50
CA GLU A 69 -2.79 1.66 -6.12
C GLU A 69 -3.92 2.17 -7.01
N GLY A 70 -3.93 3.47 -7.37
CA GLY A 70 -4.95 4.05 -8.25
C GLY A 70 -4.86 3.57 -9.70
N THR A 71 -3.64 3.35 -10.22
CA THR A 71 -3.45 2.93 -11.61
C THR A 71 -3.57 1.42 -11.78
N TYR A 72 -2.92 0.65 -10.90
CA TYR A 72 -2.76 -0.80 -11.06
C TYR A 72 -3.45 -1.64 -9.98
N GLY A 73 -4.03 -1.01 -8.95
CA GLY A 73 -4.61 -1.71 -7.79
C GLY A 73 -3.57 -2.40 -6.91
N LYS A 74 -2.28 -2.20 -7.14
CA LYS A 74 -1.19 -2.85 -6.41
C LYS A 74 0.10 -2.06 -6.53
N THR A 75 0.94 -2.15 -5.51
CA THR A 75 2.31 -1.63 -5.54
C THR A 75 3.30 -2.70 -5.98
N PRO A 76 4.55 -2.37 -6.33
CA PRO A 76 5.60 -3.35 -6.57
C PRO A 76 5.75 -4.40 -5.47
N GLY A 77 5.76 -4.00 -4.18
CA GLY A 77 5.82 -4.95 -3.07
C GLY A 77 4.61 -5.87 -2.99
N LYS A 78 3.41 -5.36 -3.22
CA LYS A 78 2.19 -6.17 -3.30
C LYS A 78 2.19 -7.09 -4.50
N HIS A 79 2.71 -6.63 -5.64
CA HIS A 79 2.85 -7.46 -6.84
C HIS A 79 3.74 -8.68 -6.59
N LEU A 80 4.90 -8.50 -5.95
CA LEU A 80 5.81 -9.60 -5.62
C LEU A 80 5.18 -10.65 -4.71
N LEU A 81 4.24 -10.24 -3.85
CA LEU A 81 3.56 -11.11 -2.91
C LEU A 81 2.17 -11.58 -3.39
N GLY A 82 1.83 -11.30 -4.64
CA GLY A 82 0.57 -11.74 -5.25
C GLY A 82 -0.67 -11.12 -4.64
N LEU A 83 -0.62 -9.81 -4.29
CA LEU A 83 -1.72 -9.07 -3.68
C LEU A 83 -2.30 -8.03 -4.64
N VAL A 84 -3.61 -7.78 -4.48
CA VAL A 84 -4.31 -6.70 -5.18
C VAL A 84 -5.29 -6.01 -4.22
N VAL A 85 -5.50 -4.72 -4.45
CA VAL A 85 -6.49 -3.89 -3.77
C VAL A 85 -7.71 -3.76 -4.65
N VAL A 86 -8.86 -4.03 -4.09
CA VAL A 86 -10.16 -3.89 -4.75
C VAL A 86 -11.18 -3.29 -3.79
N THR A 87 -12.32 -2.85 -4.30
CA THR A 87 -13.45 -2.49 -3.45
C THR A 87 -14.02 -3.74 -2.78
N GLN A 88 -14.86 -3.58 -1.75
CA GLN A 88 -15.58 -4.72 -1.13
C GLN A 88 -16.44 -5.49 -2.14
N ARG A 89 -16.83 -4.86 -3.24
CA ARG A 89 -17.58 -5.49 -4.34
C ARG A 89 -16.70 -6.24 -5.35
N GLY A 90 -15.37 -6.22 -5.17
CA GLY A 90 -14.42 -6.82 -6.10
C GLY A 90 -14.11 -5.95 -7.33
N GLU A 91 -14.59 -4.71 -7.35
CA GLU A 91 -14.29 -3.75 -8.43
C GLU A 91 -12.87 -3.19 -8.27
N PRO A 92 -12.24 -2.70 -9.36
CA PRO A 92 -10.92 -2.11 -9.29
C PRO A 92 -10.85 -0.91 -8.31
N CYS A 93 -9.78 -0.84 -7.52
CA CYS A 93 -9.45 0.35 -6.74
C CYS A 93 -9.10 1.49 -7.72
N GLU A 94 -9.83 2.60 -7.66
CA GLU A 94 -9.60 3.78 -8.47
C GLU A 94 -8.82 4.86 -7.69
N TYR A 95 -8.58 6.01 -8.33
CA TYR A 95 -7.82 7.10 -7.72
C TYR A 95 -8.48 7.70 -6.48
N ARG A 96 -9.81 7.68 -6.39
CA ARG A 96 -10.54 8.16 -5.21
C ARG A 96 -10.23 7.30 -3.98
N GLU A 97 -10.39 6.00 -4.11
CA GLU A 97 -10.10 5.04 -3.04
C GLU A 97 -8.61 5.07 -2.69
N ALA A 98 -7.74 5.12 -3.71
CA ALA A 98 -6.29 5.23 -3.52
C ALA A 98 -5.89 6.52 -2.78
N ALA A 99 -6.55 7.65 -3.06
CA ALA A 99 -6.31 8.92 -2.37
C ALA A 99 -6.68 8.84 -0.88
N ILE A 100 -7.88 8.33 -0.56
CA ILE A 100 -8.34 8.14 0.82
C ILE A 100 -7.37 7.21 1.58
N ARG A 101 -7.00 6.09 0.98
CA ARG A 101 -6.07 5.11 1.54
C ARG A 101 -4.69 5.71 1.80
N SER A 102 -4.18 6.49 0.84
CA SER A 102 -2.87 7.14 0.97
C SER A 102 -2.88 8.24 2.02
N ALA A 103 -3.92 9.08 2.08
CA ALA A 103 -4.06 10.12 3.10
C ALA A 103 -4.10 9.52 4.53
N LEU A 104 -4.91 8.48 4.73
CA LEU A 104 -5.02 7.81 6.04
C LEU A 104 -3.79 6.95 6.38
N ARG A 105 -2.91 6.66 5.42
CA ARG A 105 -1.63 6.00 5.68
C ARG A 105 -0.73 6.82 6.59
N VAL A 106 -0.87 8.14 6.61
CA VAL A 106 -0.16 9.01 7.58
C VAL A 106 -0.54 8.62 9.00
N ILE A 107 -1.78 8.23 9.23
CA ILE A 107 -2.27 7.80 10.55
C ILE A 107 -1.93 6.34 10.81
N ASP A 108 -2.16 5.46 9.82
CA ASP A 108 -1.97 4.02 9.94
C ASP A 108 -0.50 3.55 9.86
N GLY A 109 0.36 4.32 9.22
CA GLY A 109 1.65 3.85 8.71
C GLY A 109 2.87 4.63 9.17
N LEU A 110 2.72 5.63 10.05
CA LEU A 110 3.88 6.28 10.65
C LEU A 110 4.60 5.33 11.62
N PRO A 111 5.94 5.24 11.54
CA PRO A 111 6.70 4.43 12.49
C PRO A 111 6.47 4.93 13.91
N GLY A 112 6.10 4.03 14.80
CA GLY A 112 5.80 4.30 16.21
C GLY A 112 4.45 3.77 16.64
N ALA A 113 3.87 4.35 17.68
CA ALA A 113 2.62 3.89 18.32
C ALA A 113 1.40 3.85 17.36
N LEU A 114 1.43 4.61 16.26
CA LEU A 114 0.32 4.70 15.30
C LEU A 114 0.26 3.50 14.32
N TYR A 115 1.38 2.79 14.09
CA TYR A 115 1.35 1.53 13.33
C TYR A 115 0.52 0.44 14.05
N ILE A 116 0.44 0.55 15.36
CA ILE A 116 -0.40 -0.32 16.20
C ILE A 116 -1.88 -0.14 15.87
N VAL A 117 -2.33 1.07 15.56
CA VAL A 117 -3.74 1.35 15.19
C VAL A 117 -4.11 0.59 13.92
N GLY A 118 -3.27 0.64 12.89
CA GLY A 118 -3.50 -0.10 11.63
C GLY A 118 -3.52 -1.62 11.85
N LEU A 119 -2.65 -2.15 12.72
CA LEU A 119 -2.67 -3.57 13.07
C LEU A 119 -3.91 -3.95 13.88
N ILE A 120 -4.27 -3.16 14.88
CA ILE A 120 -5.46 -3.41 15.70
C ILE A 120 -6.71 -3.43 14.81
N THR A 121 -6.88 -2.47 13.90
CA THR A 121 -8.03 -2.44 13.00
C THR A 121 -8.09 -3.65 12.07
N ILE A 122 -6.94 -4.14 11.57
CA ILE A 122 -6.87 -5.38 10.77
C ILE A 122 -7.37 -6.59 11.57
N TYR A 123 -7.06 -6.67 12.86
CA TYR A 123 -7.51 -7.80 13.70
C TYR A 123 -8.94 -7.67 14.19
N LEU A 124 -9.47 -6.44 14.33
CA LEU A 124 -10.82 -6.18 14.81
C LEU A 124 -11.89 -6.23 13.70
N THR A 125 -11.48 -6.17 12.42
CA THR A 125 -12.42 -6.20 11.28
C THR A 125 -12.50 -7.58 10.65
N ASP A 126 -13.70 -7.99 10.27
CA ASP A 126 -13.95 -9.29 9.63
C ASP A 126 -13.18 -9.44 8.30
N ASP A 127 -13.11 -8.36 7.52
CA ASP A 127 -12.40 -8.32 6.22
C ASP A 127 -10.92 -7.92 6.33
N ARG A 128 -10.35 -7.95 7.54
CA ARG A 128 -8.93 -7.62 7.78
C ARG A 128 -8.52 -6.26 7.21
N GLN A 129 -9.36 -5.26 7.39
CA GLN A 129 -9.17 -3.91 6.88
C GLN A 129 -8.42 -3.03 7.89
N ARG A 130 -7.47 -2.25 7.40
CA ARG A 130 -6.89 -1.14 8.17
C ARG A 130 -7.81 0.08 8.07
N LEU A 131 -7.54 1.14 8.86
CA LEU A 131 -8.38 2.34 8.88
C LEU A 131 -8.57 2.97 7.50
N GLY A 132 -7.50 3.07 6.70
CA GLY A 132 -7.57 3.56 5.32
C GLY A 132 -8.37 2.66 4.38
N ASP A 133 -8.37 1.35 4.61
CA ASP A 133 -9.16 0.39 3.83
C ASP A 133 -10.65 0.54 4.14
N LEU A 134 -11.00 0.68 5.44
CA LEU A 134 -12.38 0.92 5.90
C LEU A 134 -12.96 2.21 5.33
N ALA A 135 -12.22 3.32 5.42
CA ALA A 135 -12.67 4.62 4.94
C ALA A 135 -12.83 4.68 3.41
N ALA A 136 -12.09 3.85 2.68
CA ALA A 136 -12.13 3.76 1.22
C ALA A 136 -13.03 2.62 0.70
N ASP A 137 -13.70 1.87 1.59
CA ASP A 137 -14.53 0.71 1.23
C ASP A 137 -13.78 -0.33 0.37
N THR A 138 -12.53 -0.61 0.73
CA THR A 138 -11.62 -1.48 -0.01
C THR A 138 -11.12 -2.64 0.82
N VAL A 139 -10.71 -3.71 0.15
CA VAL A 139 -10.08 -4.89 0.75
C VAL A 139 -8.81 -5.25 -0.02
N VAL A 140 -7.89 -5.94 0.66
CA VAL A 140 -6.70 -6.52 0.03
C VAL A 140 -6.89 -8.02 -0.03
N VAL A 141 -6.80 -8.57 -1.24
CA VAL A 141 -7.00 -9.99 -1.51
C VAL A 141 -5.85 -10.54 -2.34
N ARG A 142 -5.80 -11.86 -2.50
CA ARG A 142 -4.87 -12.48 -3.44
C ARG A 142 -5.22 -12.10 -4.87
N ALA A 143 -4.20 -11.88 -5.67
CA ALA A 143 -4.31 -11.77 -7.11
C ALA A 143 -4.39 -13.17 -7.70
N ALA A 144 -5.38 -13.45 -8.56
CA ALA A 144 -5.46 -14.71 -9.27
C ALA A 144 -4.26 -14.90 -10.20
N GLU A 145 -3.67 -16.08 -10.21
CA GLU A 145 -2.63 -16.43 -11.16
C GLU A 145 -3.20 -16.57 -12.58
N ARG A 146 -2.35 -16.27 -13.58
CA ARG A 146 -2.74 -16.42 -15.00
C ARG A 146 -2.94 -17.91 -15.32
N GLY A 147 -4.16 -18.40 -15.19
CA GLY A 147 -4.45 -19.81 -15.48
C GLY A 147 -5.56 -20.45 -14.65
N GLU A 148 -5.90 -19.89 -13.51
CA GLU A 148 -7.11 -20.30 -12.78
C GLU A 148 -8.35 -19.76 -13.50
N ARG A 149 -8.80 -20.53 -14.49
CA ARG A 149 -10.17 -20.41 -15.02
C ARG A 149 -11.06 -21.21 -14.07
N LEU A 150 -11.97 -20.50 -13.44
CA LEU A 150 -13.17 -21.11 -12.89
C LEU A 150 -14.01 -21.66 -14.02
#